data_4c6e41b08d5754e52647bf3afce3e001
#
_entry.id   4c6e41b08d5754e52647bf3afce3e001
#
_cell.length_a   1.000
_cell.length_b   1.000
_cell.length_c   1.000
_cell.angle_alpha   90.00
_cell.angle_beta   90.00
_cell.angle_gamma   90.00
#
_symmetry.space_group_name_H-M   'P 1'
#
loop_
_entity.id
_entity.type
_entity.pdbx_description
1 polymer ?
#
loop_
_entity_poly.entity_id
_entity_poly.type
_entity_poly.pdbx_seq_one_letter_code
_entity_poly.pdbx_strand_id
1 'polypeptide(L)'
;MTNKRAKAIMVQGTMSGAGKSLIAAGLCRVFAQDGLAVAPFKSQNMSLNSAVTPRGFEIGRAQALQAQACGIPAEPAMNPILLKPTTDVGSQVVVMGKPVANMAARDYFKYKTSLIPTVQAAYDDLASRHDVVVIEGAGSPAEINLKHNDIVNMGMAKMAAAPVLLVGNIDCGGVFAQLVGTHTLLEDDERRMLKACVINKFRGDVTLLQPGLDELERRMGVPVAGVVPYTPLDLDDEDGFSAMQGSSAANALLDIAVVRLPHISNFTDLDALTTLPEVRVRYVSHAEELGRPDLVVLPGTKATLGDLAWMGEHGLDAALRQHAEAGGLVLGICGGYQMLGLEIDDPLGMEGGGRQKGLELLPVRTAFTQEKTLCSS
;
A
#
# COMPACT_ATOMS: atom_id res chain seq x y z
N MET A 1 10.76 -30.42 -23.47
CA MET A 1 9.79 -29.71 -22.66
C MET A 1 9.65 -28.34 -23.29
N THR A 2 8.50 -28.03 -23.87
CA THR A 2 8.22 -26.69 -24.42
C THR A 2 8.24 -25.72 -23.25
N ASN A 3 9.13 -24.74 -23.28
CA ASN A 3 9.26 -23.70 -22.28
C ASN A 3 8.01 -22.81 -22.33
N LYS A 4 6.91 -23.25 -21.68
CA LYS A 4 5.63 -22.54 -21.67
C LYS A 4 5.76 -21.37 -20.71
N ARG A 5 6.03 -20.19 -21.24
CA ARG A 5 6.00 -18.95 -20.47
C ARG A 5 4.56 -18.69 -20.01
N ALA A 6 4.38 -18.25 -18.76
CA ALA A 6 3.08 -17.87 -18.24
C ALA A 6 2.35 -16.88 -19.15
N LYS A 7 1.03 -16.97 -19.21
CA LYS A 7 0.19 -15.90 -19.72
C LYS A 7 0.18 -14.76 -18.70
N ALA A 8 0.03 -13.53 -19.16
CA ALA A 8 -0.06 -12.37 -18.30
C ALA A 8 -1.39 -11.65 -18.49
N ILE A 9 -1.88 -11.00 -17.45
CA ILE A 9 -2.92 -9.97 -17.50
C ILE A 9 -2.52 -8.84 -16.56
N MET A 10 -2.72 -7.61 -17.00
CA MET A 10 -2.36 -6.44 -16.19
C MET A 10 -3.58 -5.60 -15.84
N VAL A 11 -3.76 -5.35 -14.55
CA VAL A 11 -4.80 -4.50 -13.98
C VAL A 11 -4.21 -3.11 -13.76
N GLN A 12 -4.73 -2.11 -14.48
CA GLN A 12 -4.40 -0.70 -14.30
C GLN A 12 -5.64 0.07 -13.83
N GLY A 13 -5.46 1.24 -13.24
CA GLY A 13 -6.57 2.06 -12.76
C GLY A 13 -6.53 3.47 -13.33
N THR A 14 -7.67 4.11 -13.43
CA THR A 14 -7.75 5.53 -13.81
C THR A 14 -7.15 6.46 -12.76
N MET A 15 -6.97 5.98 -11.53
CA MET A 15 -6.45 6.74 -10.38
C MET A 15 -5.99 5.80 -9.27
N SER A 16 -5.30 6.34 -8.25
CA SER A 16 -5.14 5.66 -6.96
C SER A 16 -6.52 5.43 -6.32
N GLY A 17 -6.69 4.34 -5.57
CA GLY A 17 -7.99 4.01 -4.97
C GLY A 17 -9.07 3.51 -5.95
N ALA A 18 -8.75 3.28 -7.24
CA ALA A 18 -9.67 2.68 -8.21
C ALA A 18 -10.05 1.23 -7.87
N GLY A 19 -9.30 0.58 -6.97
CA GLY A 19 -9.51 -0.79 -6.54
C GLY A 19 -8.72 -1.82 -7.36
N LYS A 20 -7.59 -1.40 -7.95
CA LYS A 20 -6.68 -2.29 -8.68
C LYS A 20 -6.28 -3.52 -7.88
N SER A 21 -5.87 -3.33 -6.64
CA SER A 21 -5.36 -4.40 -5.76
C SER A 21 -6.43 -5.44 -5.47
N LEU A 22 -7.68 -5.00 -5.24
CA LEU A 22 -8.82 -5.91 -5.04
C LEU A 22 -9.14 -6.70 -6.31
N ILE A 23 -9.19 -6.03 -7.48
CA ILE A 23 -9.45 -6.71 -8.76
C ILE A 23 -8.33 -7.70 -9.09
N ALA A 24 -7.06 -7.33 -8.85
CA ALA A 24 -5.92 -8.22 -9.03
C ALA A 24 -5.99 -9.43 -8.09
N ALA A 25 -6.31 -9.22 -6.80
CA ALA A 25 -6.51 -10.31 -5.84
C ALA A 25 -7.67 -11.23 -6.24
N GLY A 26 -8.78 -10.66 -6.70
CA GLY A 26 -9.93 -11.40 -7.20
C GLY A 26 -9.57 -12.29 -8.41
N LEU A 27 -8.84 -11.73 -9.39
CA LEU A 27 -8.35 -12.49 -10.55
C LEU A 27 -7.38 -13.61 -10.12
N CYS A 28 -6.45 -13.31 -9.21
CA CYS A 28 -5.58 -14.32 -8.62
C CYS A 28 -6.38 -15.48 -8.02
N ARG A 29 -7.41 -15.15 -7.23
CA ARG A 29 -8.24 -16.15 -6.57
C ARG A 29 -9.04 -16.98 -7.57
N VAL A 30 -9.69 -16.34 -8.56
CA VAL A 30 -10.47 -17.03 -9.59
C VAL A 30 -9.60 -18.00 -10.38
N PHE A 31 -8.46 -17.55 -10.91
CA PHE A 31 -7.56 -18.40 -11.67
C PHE A 31 -6.99 -19.58 -10.82
N ALA A 32 -6.71 -19.33 -9.53
CA ALA A 32 -6.27 -20.40 -8.64
C ALA A 32 -7.39 -21.43 -8.37
N GLN A 33 -8.64 -20.98 -8.24
CA GLN A 33 -9.81 -21.88 -8.12
C GLN A 33 -10.07 -22.67 -9.38
N ASP A 34 -9.72 -22.14 -10.56
CA ASP A 34 -9.76 -22.86 -11.83
C ASP A 34 -8.61 -23.87 -12.00
N GLY A 35 -7.77 -24.02 -10.98
CA GLY A 35 -6.68 -25.02 -10.94
C GLY A 35 -5.40 -24.57 -11.64
N LEU A 36 -5.26 -23.28 -11.97
CA LEU A 36 -4.04 -22.72 -12.58
C LEU A 36 -2.99 -22.40 -11.50
N ALA A 37 -1.72 -22.58 -11.83
CA ALA A 37 -0.63 -22.02 -11.04
C ALA A 37 -0.53 -20.51 -11.31
N VAL A 38 -0.85 -19.68 -10.31
CA VAL A 38 -0.97 -18.22 -10.44
C VAL A 38 0.01 -17.52 -9.51
N ALA A 39 0.64 -16.45 -9.99
CA ALA A 39 1.40 -15.53 -9.15
C ALA A 39 0.95 -14.09 -9.37
N PRO A 40 0.90 -13.26 -8.31
CA PRO A 40 0.76 -11.82 -8.44
C PRO A 40 2.10 -11.18 -8.79
N PHE A 41 2.04 -9.98 -9.39
CA PHE A 41 3.23 -9.17 -9.66
C PHE A 41 2.91 -7.68 -9.63
N LYS A 42 3.74 -6.90 -8.96
CA LYS A 42 3.73 -5.44 -9.03
C LYS A 42 5.16 -4.96 -9.06
N SER A 43 5.59 -4.42 -10.20
CA SER A 43 6.99 -4.06 -10.44
C SER A 43 7.56 -3.10 -9.41
N GLN A 44 6.76 -2.10 -9.05
CA GLN A 44 7.08 -1.12 -8.01
C GLN A 44 5.82 -0.81 -7.21
N ASN A 45 5.95 -0.81 -5.89
CA ASN A 45 4.93 -0.33 -4.99
C ASN A 45 5.44 0.86 -4.17
N MET A 46 4.55 1.79 -3.82
CA MET A 46 4.81 2.86 -2.87
C MET A 46 3.81 2.72 -1.74
N SER A 47 4.25 2.25 -0.58
CA SER A 47 3.37 2.01 0.56
C SER A 47 4.14 2.01 1.87
N LEU A 48 3.53 2.54 2.92
CA LEU A 48 4.00 2.40 4.30
C LEU A 48 3.61 1.04 4.91
N ASN A 49 2.59 0.38 4.31
CA ASN A 49 2.16 -0.95 4.72
C ASN A 49 2.97 -2.02 4.00
N SER A 50 3.68 -2.82 4.77
CA SER A 50 4.48 -3.92 4.25
C SER A 50 4.21 -5.20 5.03
N ALA A 51 4.54 -6.33 4.40
CA ALA A 51 4.52 -7.65 5.01
C ALA A 51 5.92 -8.26 4.94
N VAL A 52 6.19 -9.18 5.85
CA VAL A 52 7.43 -9.94 5.86
C VAL A 52 7.15 -11.32 5.26
N THR A 53 7.95 -11.72 4.28
CA THR A 53 7.86 -13.04 3.67
C THR A 53 8.38 -14.11 4.63
N PRO A 54 8.06 -15.42 4.42
CA PRO A 54 8.57 -16.50 5.28
C PRO A 54 10.10 -16.57 5.37
N ARG A 55 10.81 -15.96 4.42
CA ARG A 55 12.28 -15.89 4.40
C ARG A 55 12.86 -14.60 4.99
N GLY A 56 12.04 -13.77 5.65
CA GLY A 56 12.47 -12.53 6.28
C GLY A 56 12.64 -11.33 5.33
N PHE A 57 12.16 -11.41 4.09
CA PHE A 57 12.20 -10.30 3.13
C PHE A 57 10.94 -9.44 3.21
N GLU A 58 11.05 -8.18 2.84
CA GLU A 58 9.95 -7.23 2.89
C GLU A 58 9.28 -7.07 1.51
N ILE A 59 7.93 -7.08 1.47
CA ILE A 59 7.13 -6.81 0.27
C ILE A 59 5.92 -5.93 0.61
N GLY A 60 5.29 -5.34 -0.40
CA GLY A 60 4.03 -4.61 -0.23
C GLY A 60 2.91 -5.52 0.31
N ARG A 61 2.09 -4.98 1.22
CA ARG A 61 0.99 -5.71 1.86
C ARG A 61 -0.01 -6.26 0.84
N ALA A 62 -0.36 -5.46 -0.18
CA ALA A 62 -1.27 -5.90 -1.23
C ALA A 62 -0.77 -7.13 -1.99
N GLN A 63 0.55 -7.23 -2.27
CA GLN A 63 1.12 -8.38 -2.95
C GLN A 63 1.17 -9.62 -2.04
N ALA A 64 1.33 -9.43 -0.73
CA ALA A 64 1.19 -10.53 0.24
C ALA A 64 -0.24 -11.07 0.26
N LEU A 65 -1.26 -10.20 0.26
CA LEU A 65 -2.66 -10.56 0.15
C LEU A 65 -2.96 -11.29 -1.17
N GLN A 66 -2.43 -10.80 -2.28
CA GLN A 66 -2.60 -11.42 -3.60
C GLN A 66 -1.94 -12.80 -3.67
N ALA A 67 -0.77 -12.99 -3.04
CA ALA A 67 -0.13 -14.29 -2.90
C ALA A 67 -1.02 -15.25 -2.07
N GLN A 68 -1.60 -14.78 -0.98
CA GLN A 68 -2.57 -15.54 -0.20
C GLN A 68 -3.80 -15.91 -1.03
N ALA A 69 -4.31 -15.02 -1.88
CA ALA A 69 -5.41 -15.29 -2.80
C ALA A 69 -5.06 -16.40 -3.80
N CYS A 70 -3.80 -16.46 -4.24
CA CYS A 70 -3.25 -17.56 -5.06
C CYS A 70 -3.04 -18.87 -4.27
N GLY A 71 -3.06 -18.84 -2.94
CA GLY A 71 -2.72 -20.00 -2.10
C GLY A 71 -1.22 -20.33 -2.05
N ILE A 72 -0.35 -19.36 -2.32
CA ILE A 72 1.11 -19.52 -2.33
C ILE A 72 1.79 -18.58 -1.33
N PRO A 73 2.98 -18.92 -0.82
CA PRO A 73 3.73 -18.03 0.05
C PRO A 73 4.19 -16.78 -0.71
N ALA A 74 4.16 -15.65 -0.01
CA ALA A 74 4.69 -14.41 -0.54
C ALA A 74 6.21 -14.45 -0.72
N GLU A 75 6.71 -13.89 -1.82
CA GLU A 75 8.14 -13.82 -2.13
C GLU A 75 8.54 -12.47 -2.78
N PRO A 76 9.82 -12.03 -2.65
CA PRO A 76 10.26 -10.73 -3.13
C PRO A 76 10.09 -10.51 -4.64
N ALA A 77 10.10 -11.58 -5.44
CA ALA A 77 9.89 -11.49 -6.88
C ALA A 77 8.50 -10.93 -7.25
N MET A 78 7.50 -11.08 -6.37
CA MET A 78 6.15 -10.55 -6.58
C MET A 78 6.08 -9.02 -6.46
N ASN A 79 7.03 -8.41 -5.74
CA ASN A 79 7.16 -6.95 -5.61
C ASN A 79 8.65 -6.57 -5.51
N PRO A 80 9.38 -6.57 -6.66
CA PRO A 80 10.82 -6.37 -6.66
C PRO A 80 11.27 -4.99 -6.16
N ILE A 81 10.41 -3.97 -6.26
CA ILE A 81 10.71 -2.62 -5.77
C ILE A 81 9.58 -2.16 -4.83
N LEU A 82 9.95 -1.83 -3.59
CA LEU A 82 9.04 -1.19 -2.63
C LEU A 82 9.66 0.12 -2.18
N LEU A 83 8.89 1.20 -2.29
CA LEU A 83 9.24 2.53 -1.79
C LEU A 83 8.44 2.80 -0.52
N LYS A 84 9.15 3.13 0.56
CA LYS A 84 8.54 3.51 1.84
C LYS A 84 8.80 4.98 2.07
N PRO A 85 7.81 5.87 1.91
CA PRO A 85 7.97 7.29 2.20
C PRO A 85 8.53 7.51 3.60
N THR A 86 9.59 8.32 3.70
CA THR A 86 10.22 8.69 4.98
C THR A 86 10.12 10.19 5.27
N THR A 87 9.91 10.97 4.22
CA THR A 87 9.68 12.41 4.27
C THR A 87 8.80 12.80 3.08
N ASP A 88 8.35 14.06 3.01
CA ASP A 88 7.56 14.59 1.89
C ASP A 88 8.26 14.42 0.52
N VAL A 89 9.59 14.33 0.51
CA VAL A 89 10.39 14.31 -0.72
C VAL A 89 11.34 13.12 -0.82
N GLY A 90 11.31 12.19 0.15
CA GLY A 90 12.23 11.05 0.22
C GLY A 90 11.56 9.74 0.57
N SER A 91 12.15 8.64 0.11
CA SER A 91 11.68 7.29 0.39
C SER A 91 12.86 6.34 0.67
N GLN A 92 12.65 5.40 1.57
CA GLN A 92 13.50 4.23 1.66
C GLN A 92 13.21 3.31 0.47
N VAL A 93 14.23 3.01 -0.30
CA VAL A 93 14.16 2.10 -1.46
C VAL A 93 14.49 0.69 -1.00
N VAL A 94 13.54 -0.23 -1.18
CA VAL A 94 13.70 -1.66 -0.91
C VAL A 94 13.72 -2.38 -2.26
N VAL A 95 14.76 -3.17 -2.51
CA VAL A 95 14.93 -3.94 -3.76
C VAL A 95 15.02 -5.42 -3.41
N MET A 96 14.18 -6.24 -4.04
CA MET A 96 14.09 -7.69 -3.77
C MET A 96 13.96 -7.99 -2.26
N GLY A 97 13.15 -7.17 -1.58
CA GLY A 97 12.86 -7.32 -0.15
C GLY A 97 13.96 -6.85 0.82
N LYS A 98 15.03 -6.21 0.32
CA LYS A 98 16.12 -5.68 1.15
C LYS A 98 16.20 -4.16 1.01
N PRO A 99 16.29 -3.40 2.12
CA PRO A 99 16.59 -1.97 2.07
C PRO A 99 17.94 -1.72 1.38
N VAL A 100 17.97 -0.77 0.44
CA VAL A 100 19.18 -0.42 -0.32
C VAL A 100 19.68 0.96 0.08
N ALA A 101 18.80 1.96 0.08
CA ALA A 101 19.14 3.34 0.40
C ALA A 101 17.89 4.17 0.72
N ASN A 102 18.11 5.31 1.38
CA ASN A 102 17.13 6.40 1.41
C ASN A 102 17.46 7.36 0.27
N MET A 103 16.48 7.69 -0.56
CA MET A 103 16.66 8.53 -1.74
C MET A 103 15.60 9.61 -1.80
N ALA A 104 16.01 10.82 -2.22
CA ALA A 104 15.04 11.84 -2.64
C ALA A 104 14.33 11.39 -3.92
N ALA A 105 13.09 11.82 -4.11
CA ALA A 105 12.26 11.44 -5.28
C ALA A 105 12.99 11.71 -6.61
N ARG A 106 13.70 12.84 -6.71
CA ARG A 106 14.47 13.23 -7.90
C ARG A 106 15.61 12.25 -8.23
N ASP A 107 16.28 11.74 -7.20
CA ASP A 107 17.41 10.82 -7.39
C ASP A 107 16.90 9.42 -7.67
N TYR A 108 15.84 9.01 -7.00
CA TYR A 108 15.16 7.76 -7.32
C TYR A 108 14.65 7.74 -8.76
N PHE A 109 14.15 8.85 -9.29
CA PHE A 109 13.69 8.93 -10.68
C PHE A 109 14.80 8.62 -11.71
N LYS A 110 16.05 8.95 -11.39
CA LYS A 110 17.22 8.56 -12.19
C LYS A 110 17.64 7.11 -11.93
N TYR A 111 17.56 6.67 -10.68
CA TYR A 111 17.99 5.35 -10.26
C TYR A 111 17.05 4.25 -10.76
N LYS A 112 15.74 4.48 -10.81
CA LYS A 112 14.73 3.45 -11.13
C LYS A 112 14.95 2.77 -12.49
N THR A 113 15.52 3.47 -13.48
CA THR A 113 15.81 2.88 -14.80
C THR A 113 16.90 1.80 -14.73
N SER A 114 17.84 1.92 -13.79
CA SER A 114 18.86 0.90 -13.54
C SER A 114 18.26 -0.38 -12.92
N LEU A 115 17.05 -0.31 -12.38
CA LEU A 115 16.32 -1.45 -11.78
C LEU A 115 15.50 -2.25 -12.80
N ILE A 116 15.39 -1.79 -14.07
CA ILE A 116 14.65 -2.51 -15.11
C ILE A 116 15.11 -3.97 -15.25
N PRO A 117 16.42 -4.29 -15.29
CA PRO A 117 16.86 -5.68 -15.34
C PRO A 117 16.39 -6.51 -14.13
N THR A 118 16.36 -5.92 -12.93
CA THR A 118 15.87 -6.59 -11.72
C THR A 118 14.38 -6.88 -11.80
N VAL A 119 13.59 -5.91 -12.27
CA VAL A 119 12.14 -6.07 -12.50
C VAL A 119 11.88 -7.16 -13.52
N GLN A 120 12.61 -7.13 -14.66
CA GLN A 120 12.46 -8.14 -15.72
C GLN A 120 12.83 -9.54 -15.20
N ALA A 121 13.94 -9.67 -14.49
CA ALA A 121 14.39 -10.95 -13.95
C ALA A 121 13.38 -11.53 -12.93
N ALA A 122 12.81 -10.69 -12.06
CA ALA A 122 11.79 -11.09 -11.11
C ALA A 122 10.50 -11.55 -11.82
N TYR A 123 10.07 -10.82 -12.83
CA TYR A 123 8.92 -11.22 -13.65
C TYR A 123 9.17 -12.54 -14.40
N ASP A 124 10.33 -12.68 -15.05
CA ASP A 124 10.69 -13.88 -15.84
C ASP A 124 10.80 -15.13 -14.93
N ASP A 125 11.31 -14.96 -13.71
CA ASP A 125 11.34 -16.04 -12.72
C ASP A 125 9.92 -16.53 -12.40
N LEU A 126 8.99 -15.64 -12.06
CA LEU A 126 7.59 -15.98 -11.81
C LEU A 126 6.92 -16.57 -13.05
N ALA A 127 7.14 -15.99 -14.21
CA ALA A 127 6.56 -16.44 -15.47
C ALA A 127 7.08 -17.83 -15.91
N SER A 128 8.25 -18.25 -15.43
CA SER A 128 8.81 -19.57 -15.71
C SER A 128 8.16 -20.70 -14.88
N ARG A 129 7.56 -20.35 -13.73
CA ARG A 129 7.06 -21.29 -12.72
C ARG A 129 5.54 -21.37 -12.62
N HIS A 130 4.83 -20.44 -13.28
CA HIS A 130 3.37 -20.33 -13.16
C HIS A 130 2.71 -20.42 -14.54
N ASP A 131 1.40 -20.67 -14.55
CA ASP A 131 0.58 -20.64 -15.77
C ASP A 131 0.11 -19.22 -16.11
N VAL A 132 -0.15 -18.41 -15.06
CA VAL A 132 -0.64 -17.03 -15.17
C VAL A 132 0.10 -16.13 -14.19
N VAL A 133 0.48 -14.93 -14.66
CA VAL A 133 0.94 -13.83 -13.81
C VAL A 133 -0.08 -12.69 -13.90
N VAL A 134 -0.68 -12.34 -12.76
CA VAL A 134 -1.58 -11.19 -12.62
C VAL A 134 -0.75 -9.99 -12.19
N ILE A 135 -0.64 -9.00 -13.08
CA ILE A 135 0.18 -7.81 -12.87
C ILE A 135 -0.71 -6.66 -12.37
N GLU A 136 -0.28 -5.96 -11.34
CA GLU A 136 -0.93 -4.75 -10.87
C GLU A 136 -0.10 -3.52 -11.22
N GLY A 137 -0.74 -2.49 -11.80
CA GLY A 137 -0.15 -1.18 -12.03
C GLY A 137 -0.18 -0.28 -10.79
N ALA A 138 0.40 0.91 -10.86
CA ALA A 138 0.41 1.90 -9.79
C ALA A 138 -0.13 3.25 -10.29
N GLY A 139 -0.97 3.92 -9.48
CA GLY A 139 -1.60 5.19 -9.88
C GLY A 139 -2.42 5.06 -11.15
N SER A 140 -2.12 5.90 -12.14
CA SER A 140 -2.77 5.93 -13.45
C SER A 140 -1.75 5.85 -14.59
N PRO A 141 -2.05 5.15 -15.71
CA PRO A 141 -1.21 5.20 -16.91
C PRO A 141 -1.29 6.54 -17.65
N ALA A 142 -2.22 7.42 -17.25
CA ALA A 142 -2.40 8.75 -17.81
C ALA A 142 -1.49 9.83 -17.19
N GLU A 143 -0.57 9.46 -16.30
CA GLU A 143 0.44 10.37 -15.73
C GLU A 143 1.49 10.71 -16.81
N ILE A 144 1.11 11.59 -17.75
CA ILE A 144 1.91 11.91 -18.95
C ILE A 144 3.30 12.46 -18.63
N ASN A 145 3.45 13.14 -17.50
CA ASN A 145 4.73 13.67 -17.00
C ASN A 145 5.69 12.60 -16.50
N LEU A 146 5.20 11.39 -16.17
CA LEU A 146 6.01 10.27 -15.67
C LEU A 146 6.26 9.18 -16.73
N LYS A 147 5.71 9.34 -17.93
CA LYS A 147 5.63 8.31 -18.98
C LYS A 147 7.01 7.86 -19.49
N HIS A 148 7.95 8.79 -19.61
CA HIS A 148 9.27 8.53 -20.19
C HIS A 148 10.05 7.40 -19.49
N ASN A 149 9.86 7.23 -18.18
CA ASN A 149 10.54 6.20 -17.38
C ASN A 149 9.52 5.30 -16.66
N ASP A 150 8.38 5.02 -17.33
CA ASP A 150 7.36 4.16 -16.76
C ASP A 150 7.84 2.70 -16.70
N ILE A 151 7.90 2.16 -15.49
CA ILE A 151 8.17 0.74 -15.23
C ILE A 151 7.01 0.06 -14.52
N VAL A 152 5.89 0.76 -14.30
CA VAL A 152 4.80 0.31 -13.43
C VAL A 152 3.45 0.13 -14.13
N ASN A 153 3.20 0.87 -15.21
CA ASN A 153 1.95 0.81 -15.97
C ASN A 153 2.22 0.30 -17.40
N MET A 154 2.13 1.16 -18.42
CA MET A 154 2.28 0.73 -19.80
C MET A 154 3.70 0.23 -20.11
N GLY A 155 4.72 0.77 -19.44
CA GLY A 155 6.09 0.24 -19.54
C GLY A 155 6.17 -1.22 -19.08
N MET A 156 5.55 -1.57 -17.95
CA MET A 156 5.50 -2.95 -17.47
C MET A 156 4.61 -3.83 -18.36
N ALA A 157 3.47 -3.30 -18.85
CA ALA A 157 2.63 -4.01 -19.80
C ALA A 157 3.40 -4.41 -21.06
N LYS A 158 4.22 -3.50 -21.60
CA LYS A 158 5.09 -3.76 -22.75
C LYS A 158 6.16 -4.81 -22.45
N MET A 159 6.84 -4.73 -21.29
CA MET A 159 7.85 -5.70 -20.85
C MET A 159 7.27 -7.12 -20.74
N ALA A 160 6.07 -7.25 -20.21
CA ALA A 160 5.39 -8.54 -20.03
C ALA A 160 4.59 -8.99 -21.26
N ALA A 161 4.43 -8.13 -22.29
CA ALA A 161 3.47 -8.31 -23.38
C ALA A 161 2.05 -8.60 -22.87
N ALA A 162 1.64 -7.96 -21.79
CA ALA A 162 0.41 -8.23 -21.07
C ALA A 162 -0.76 -7.41 -21.63
N PRO A 163 -1.92 -8.04 -21.93
CA PRO A 163 -3.16 -7.30 -22.15
C PRO A 163 -3.55 -6.55 -20.87
N VAL A 164 -4.09 -5.34 -21.06
CA VAL A 164 -4.44 -4.42 -19.99
C VAL A 164 -5.95 -4.41 -19.77
N LEU A 165 -6.34 -4.51 -18.49
CA LEU A 165 -7.69 -4.28 -17.98
C LEU A 165 -7.68 -2.96 -17.20
N LEU A 166 -8.43 -1.95 -17.66
CA LEU A 166 -8.48 -0.64 -17.02
C LEU A 166 -9.67 -0.55 -16.05
N VAL A 167 -9.40 -0.25 -14.79
CA VAL A 167 -10.40 -0.16 -13.71
C VAL A 167 -10.72 1.30 -13.40
N GLY A 168 -12.00 1.65 -13.45
CA GLY A 168 -12.53 2.95 -13.03
C GLY A 168 -13.36 2.83 -11.75
N ASN A 169 -13.24 3.80 -10.85
CA ASN A 169 -14.02 3.90 -9.62
C ASN A 169 -15.26 4.78 -9.84
N ILE A 170 -16.47 4.21 -9.73
CA ILE A 170 -17.71 4.97 -9.90
C ILE A 170 -18.18 5.68 -8.63
N ASP A 171 -17.75 5.22 -7.46
CA ASP A 171 -18.19 5.74 -6.16
C ASP A 171 -17.76 7.23 -5.94
N CYS A 172 -16.64 7.62 -6.54
CA CYS A 172 -16.14 9.02 -6.51
C CYS A 172 -16.79 9.94 -7.55
N GLY A 173 -17.63 9.43 -8.45
CA GLY A 173 -18.18 10.16 -9.60
C GLY A 173 -17.18 10.35 -10.75
N GLY A 174 -17.68 10.74 -11.93
CA GLY A 174 -16.84 11.06 -13.09
C GLY A 174 -16.18 9.86 -13.78
N VAL A 175 -16.54 8.62 -13.48
CA VAL A 175 -15.87 7.40 -13.98
C VAL A 175 -15.79 7.33 -15.52
N PHE A 176 -16.84 7.76 -16.22
CA PHE A 176 -16.84 7.77 -17.69
C PHE A 176 -15.77 8.72 -18.24
N ALA A 177 -15.69 9.93 -17.68
CA ALA A 177 -14.68 10.91 -18.07
C ALA A 177 -13.25 10.41 -17.76
N GLN A 178 -13.05 9.77 -16.61
CA GLN A 178 -11.77 9.19 -16.23
C GLN A 178 -11.34 8.07 -17.19
N LEU A 179 -12.24 7.14 -17.55
CA LEU A 179 -11.94 6.04 -18.46
C LEU A 179 -11.63 6.54 -19.88
N VAL A 180 -12.49 7.39 -20.43
CA VAL A 180 -12.29 8.00 -21.76
C VAL A 180 -11.03 8.88 -21.79
N GLY A 181 -10.83 9.72 -20.77
CA GLY A 181 -9.64 10.57 -20.65
C GLY A 181 -8.36 9.76 -20.57
N THR A 182 -8.33 8.72 -19.73
CA THR A 182 -7.18 7.82 -19.64
C THR A 182 -6.89 7.16 -20.99
N HIS A 183 -7.90 6.58 -21.64
CA HIS A 183 -7.76 5.99 -22.96
C HIS A 183 -7.22 6.98 -23.99
N THR A 184 -7.69 8.21 -23.98
CA THR A 184 -7.28 9.26 -24.94
C THR A 184 -5.82 9.67 -24.75
N LEU A 185 -5.32 9.67 -23.51
CA LEU A 185 -3.94 10.04 -23.16
C LEU A 185 -2.92 8.91 -23.41
N LEU A 186 -3.37 7.69 -23.67
CA LEU A 186 -2.49 6.60 -24.08
C LEU A 186 -2.00 6.80 -25.51
N GLU A 187 -0.76 6.35 -25.80
CA GLU A 187 -0.24 6.26 -27.16
C GLU A 187 -0.95 5.14 -27.97
N ASP A 188 -0.82 5.16 -29.28
CA ASP A 188 -1.49 4.20 -30.16
C ASP A 188 -1.11 2.74 -29.88
N ASP A 189 0.16 2.48 -29.57
CA ASP A 189 0.63 1.14 -29.21
C ASP A 189 0.11 0.71 -27.84
N GLU A 190 -0.02 1.62 -26.90
CA GLU A 190 -0.56 1.40 -25.57
C GLU A 190 -2.08 1.17 -25.62
N ARG A 191 -2.82 1.97 -26.40
CA ARG A 191 -4.26 1.73 -26.65
C ARG A 191 -4.54 0.34 -27.19
N ARG A 192 -3.69 -0.18 -28.07
CA ARG A 192 -3.83 -1.55 -28.58
C ARG A 192 -3.66 -2.63 -27.50
N MET A 193 -2.95 -2.35 -26.42
CA MET A 193 -2.80 -3.27 -25.28
C MET A 193 -4.03 -3.25 -24.37
N LEU A 194 -4.77 -2.15 -24.30
CA LEU A 194 -6.02 -2.08 -23.55
C LEU A 194 -7.08 -2.96 -24.21
N LYS A 195 -7.53 -4.01 -23.48
CA LYS A 195 -8.46 -5.01 -24.01
C LYS A 195 -9.87 -4.90 -23.46
N ALA A 196 -10.01 -4.35 -22.26
CA ALA A 196 -11.30 -4.11 -21.65
C ALA A 196 -11.17 -3.07 -20.52
N CYS A 197 -12.31 -2.56 -20.06
CA CYS A 197 -12.41 -1.82 -18.82
C CYS A 197 -13.39 -2.48 -17.85
N VAL A 198 -13.26 -2.11 -16.57
CA VAL A 198 -14.14 -2.55 -15.48
C VAL A 198 -14.60 -1.32 -14.71
N ILE A 199 -15.88 -1.25 -14.42
CA ILE A 199 -16.42 -0.27 -13.48
C ILE A 199 -16.48 -0.92 -12.10
N ASN A 200 -15.79 -0.34 -11.13
CA ASN A 200 -15.65 -0.86 -9.78
C ASN A 200 -16.38 0.02 -8.76
N LYS A 201 -16.70 -0.58 -7.62
CA LYS A 201 -17.37 0.04 -6.47
C LYS A 201 -18.79 0.54 -6.81
N PHE A 202 -19.50 -0.17 -7.69
CA PHE A 202 -20.84 0.20 -8.09
C PHE A 202 -21.87 -0.04 -6.98
N ARG A 203 -22.76 0.93 -6.79
CA ARG A 203 -23.90 0.82 -5.87
C ARG A 203 -25.20 1.11 -6.64
N GLY A 204 -26.19 0.28 -6.49
CA GLY A 204 -27.50 0.46 -7.09
C GLY A 204 -27.85 -0.57 -8.17
N ASP A 205 -28.77 -0.20 -9.07
CA ASP A 205 -29.26 -1.06 -10.13
C ASP A 205 -28.40 -0.90 -11.40
N VAL A 206 -27.71 -1.97 -11.79
CA VAL A 206 -26.81 -1.97 -12.96
C VAL A 206 -27.57 -1.75 -14.28
N THR A 207 -28.89 -2.03 -14.34
CA THR A 207 -29.68 -1.80 -15.56
C THR A 207 -29.77 -0.32 -15.91
N LEU A 208 -29.75 0.56 -14.90
CA LEU A 208 -29.73 2.02 -15.10
C LEU A 208 -28.40 2.51 -15.65
N LEU A 209 -27.32 1.75 -15.47
CA LEU A 209 -25.99 2.09 -15.97
C LEU A 209 -25.80 1.68 -17.44
N GLN A 210 -26.57 0.72 -17.93
CA GLN A 210 -26.38 0.10 -19.25
C GLN A 210 -26.22 1.10 -20.40
N PRO A 211 -27.06 2.14 -20.56
CA PRO A 211 -26.89 3.11 -21.65
C PRO A 211 -25.53 3.85 -21.58
N GLY A 212 -25.01 4.06 -20.37
CA GLY A 212 -23.71 4.66 -20.17
C GLY A 212 -22.56 3.70 -20.54
N LEU A 213 -22.72 2.40 -20.27
CA LEU A 213 -21.76 1.37 -20.66
C LEU A 213 -21.67 1.26 -22.18
N ASP A 214 -22.80 1.22 -22.88
CA ASP A 214 -22.87 1.16 -24.33
C ASP A 214 -22.19 2.37 -24.99
N GLU A 215 -22.40 3.57 -24.44
CA GLU A 215 -21.76 4.79 -24.91
C GLU A 215 -20.24 4.80 -24.62
N LEU A 216 -19.82 4.24 -23.49
CA LEU A 216 -18.40 4.10 -23.13
C LEU A 216 -17.69 3.18 -24.12
N GLU A 217 -18.25 2.00 -24.39
CA GLU A 217 -17.71 1.04 -25.38
C GLU A 217 -17.61 1.65 -26.77
N ARG A 218 -18.64 2.38 -27.20
CA ARG A 218 -18.64 3.08 -28.48
C ARG A 218 -17.54 4.12 -28.60
N ARG A 219 -17.24 4.85 -27.50
CA ARG A 219 -16.18 5.89 -27.49
C ARG A 219 -14.79 5.32 -27.44
N MET A 220 -14.59 4.29 -26.62
CA MET A 220 -13.26 3.73 -26.40
C MET A 220 -12.89 2.63 -27.39
N GLY A 221 -13.87 2.00 -28.05
CA GLY A 221 -13.63 0.86 -28.93
C GLY A 221 -13.13 -0.40 -28.20
N VAL A 222 -13.33 -0.46 -26.88
CA VAL A 222 -13.01 -1.62 -26.02
C VAL A 222 -14.22 -1.98 -25.16
N PRO A 223 -14.45 -3.27 -24.87
CA PRO A 223 -15.62 -3.71 -24.08
C PRO A 223 -15.50 -3.34 -22.61
N VAL A 224 -16.66 -3.16 -21.96
CA VAL A 224 -16.78 -3.18 -20.51
C VAL A 224 -16.91 -4.64 -20.05
N ALA A 225 -15.84 -5.21 -19.52
CA ALA A 225 -15.80 -6.61 -19.09
C ALA A 225 -16.71 -6.90 -17.89
N GLY A 226 -17.09 -5.88 -17.13
CA GLY A 226 -18.02 -6.03 -16.02
C GLY A 226 -18.16 -4.79 -15.15
N VAL A 227 -19.20 -4.85 -14.33
CA VAL A 227 -19.45 -3.88 -13.26
C VAL A 227 -19.35 -4.63 -11.93
N VAL A 228 -18.36 -4.25 -11.11
CA VAL A 228 -18.12 -4.88 -9.82
C VAL A 228 -18.87 -4.10 -8.75
N PRO A 229 -19.75 -4.73 -8.00
CA PRO A 229 -20.49 -4.07 -6.94
C PRO A 229 -19.55 -3.63 -5.82
N TYR A 230 -19.93 -2.56 -5.13
CA TYR A 230 -19.27 -2.22 -3.88
C TYR A 230 -19.46 -3.36 -2.89
N THR A 231 -18.36 -3.92 -2.47
CA THR A 231 -18.33 -4.98 -1.47
C THR A 231 -17.52 -4.48 -0.29
N PRO A 232 -18.13 -4.35 0.89
CA PRO A 232 -17.40 -4.05 2.10
C PRO A 232 -16.57 -5.29 2.46
N LEU A 233 -15.31 -5.29 2.05
CA LEU A 233 -14.35 -6.31 2.42
C LEU A 233 -13.43 -5.70 3.46
N ASP A 234 -13.26 -6.42 4.55
CA ASP A 234 -12.29 -6.10 5.58
C ASP A 234 -10.89 -6.58 5.11
N LEU A 235 -10.37 -5.86 4.11
CA LEU A 235 -9.05 -6.10 3.53
C LEU A 235 -8.13 -4.95 3.89
N ASP A 236 -6.90 -5.31 4.25
CA ASP A 236 -5.86 -4.33 4.55
C ASP A 236 -5.71 -3.32 3.39
N ASP A 237 -5.95 -2.05 3.68
CA ASP A 237 -5.78 -0.97 2.71
C ASP A 237 -4.28 -0.72 2.44
N GLU A 238 -3.94 -0.54 1.18
CA GLU A 238 -2.57 -0.28 0.75
C GLU A 238 -2.19 1.21 0.86
N ASP A 239 -3.13 2.11 0.50
CA ASP A 239 -2.88 3.55 0.32
C ASP A 239 -3.63 4.42 1.34
N GLY A 240 -4.12 3.86 2.43
CA GLY A 240 -5.26 4.38 3.15
C GLY A 240 -5.05 5.36 4.27
N PHE A 241 -4.52 6.56 4.05
CA PHE A 241 -4.85 7.68 4.95
C PHE A 241 -6.37 7.95 5.03
N SER A 242 -7.13 7.60 3.99
CA SER A 242 -8.60 7.71 3.95
C SER A 242 -9.32 6.56 4.68
N ALA A 243 -8.65 5.44 4.93
CA ALA A 243 -9.22 4.27 5.59
C ALA A 243 -9.03 4.25 7.11
N MET A 244 -8.29 5.17 7.71
CA MET A 244 -8.24 5.36 9.16
C MET A 244 -9.56 5.93 9.68
N GLN A 245 -10.67 5.27 9.36
CA GLN A 245 -11.97 5.52 9.98
C GLN A 245 -12.03 4.68 11.24
N GLY A 246 -11.91 5.33 12.38
CA GLY A 246 -12.11 4.67 13.65
C GLY A 246 -13.49 4.00 13.71
N SER A 247 -13.64 2.98 14.54
CA SER A 247 -14.94 2.35 14.77
C SER A 247 -15.87 3.29 15.55
N SER A 248 -17.12 3.44 15.08
CA SER A 248 -18.15 4.26 15.73
C SER A 248 -19.02 3.43 16.68
N ALA A 249 -18.45 2.52 17.47
CA ALA A 249 -19.21 1.68 18.40
C ALA A 249 -19.85 2.58 19.50
N ALA A 250 -21.14 2.85 19.34
CA ALA A 250 -21.89 3.73 20.25
C ALA A 250 -21.97 3.22 21.71
N ASN A 251 -21.75 1.92 21.91
CA ASN A 251 -21.78 1.24 23.21
C ASN A 251 -20.45 0.53 23.52
N ALA A 252 -19.33 1.08 23.06
CA ALA A 252 -18.04 0.50 23.35
C ALA A 252 -17.75 0.45 24.85
N LEU A 253 -17.26 -0.69 25.32
CA LEU A 253 -16.77 -0.89 26.68
C LEU A 253 -15.33 -0.41 26.85
N LEU A 254 -14.56 -0.38 25.74
CA LEU A 254 -13.17 0.05 25.70
C LEU A 254 -12.99 1.15 24.65
N ASP A 255 -12.30 2.23 25.05
CA ASP A 255 -11.91 3.34 24.16
C ASP A 255 -10.39 3.31 23.92
N ILE A 256 -9.99 3.05 22.69
CA ILE A 256 -8.59 3.01 22.27
C ILE A 256 -8.29 4.23 21.40
N ALA A 257 -7.42 5.11 21.89
CA ALA A 257 -6.92 6.25 21.14
C ALA A 257 -5.59 5.91 20.46
N VAL A 258 -5.53 5.99 19.15
CA VAL A 258 -4.33 5.75 18.35
C VAL A 258 -3.77 7.09 17.90
N VAL A 259 -2.51 7.38 18.21
CA VAL A 259 -1.87 8.60 17.72
C VAL A 259 -1.66 8.50 16.21
N ARG A 260 -2.26 9.42 15.46
CA ARG A 260 -2.15 9.50 14.01
C ARG A 260 -0.87 10.19 13.60
N LEU A 261 0.24 9.46 13.65
CA LEU A 261 1.54 9.97 13.23
C LEU A 261 1.56 10.25 11.71
N PRO A 262 2.26 11.32 11.25
CA PRO A 262 2.38 11.64 9.81
C PRO A 262 2.94 10.49 8.95
N HIS A 263 3.91 9.73 9.50
CA HIS A 263 4.55 8.63 8.81
C HIS A 263 4.21 7.27 9.43
N ILE A 264 2.97 7.13 9.95
CA ILE A 264 2.47 5.88 10.50
C ILE A 264 2.71 4.72 9.52
N SER A 265 3.25 3.62 10.02
CA SER A 265 3.45 2.41 9.24
C SER A 265 2.64 1.26 9.80
N ASN A 266 2.16 0.38 8.90
CA ASN A 266 1.33 -0.78 9.26
C ASN A 266 0.12 -0.40 10.15
N PHE A 267 -0.57 0.69 9.78
CA PHE A 267 -1.77 1.14 10.51
C PHE A 267 -2.86 0.05 10.58
N THR A 268 -2.85 -0.89 9.65
CA THR A 268 -3.73 -2.07 9.61
C THR A 268 -3.48 -3.06 10.75
N ASP A 269 -2.41 -2.93 11.52
CA ASP A 269 -2.17 -3.76 12.70
C ASP A 269 -3.30 -3.63 13.75
N LEU A 270 -4.05 -2.52 13.71
CA LEU A 270 -5.15 -2.23 14.62
C LEU A 270 -6.54 -2.60 14.07
N ASP A 271 -6.64 -2.99 12.81
CA ASP A 271 -7.91 -3.29 12.15
C ASP A 271 -8.64 -4.45 12.83
N ALA A 272 -7.90 -5.43 13.34
CA ALA A 272 -8.49 -6.52 14.12
C ALA A 272 -9.28 -6.04 15.35
N LEU A 273 -8.89 -4.92 15.96
CA LEU A 273 -9.60 -4.33 17.09
C LEU A 273 -10.87 -3.59 16.65
N THR A 274 -10.91 -3.05 15.43
CA THR A 274 -12.09 -2.34 14.91
C THR A 274 -13.26 -3.27 14.61
N THR A 275 -12.99 -4.58 14.46
CA THR A 275 -14.02 -5.60 14.22
C THR A 275 -14.76 -6.02 15.49
N LEU A 276 -14.26 -5.64 16.68
CA LEU A 276 -14.86 -5.98 17.95
C LEU A 276 -15.94 -4.97 18.33
N PRO A 277 -17.20 -5.38 18.53
CA PRO A 277 -18.31 -4.46 18.78
C PRO A 277 -18.20 -3.72 20.13
N GLU A 278 -17.43 -4.26 21.06
CA GLU A 278 -17.19 -3.66 22.39
C GLU A 278 -15.99 -2.69 22.42
N VAL A 279 -15.25 -2.56 21.29
CA VAL A 279 -14.04 -1.74 21.21
C VAL A 279 -14.27 -0.57 20.27
N ARG A 280 -14.04 0.63 20.78
CA ARG A 280 -13.95 1.83 19.96
C ARG A 280 -12.48 2.14 19.69
N VAL A 281 -12.07 2.13 18.43
CA VAL A 281 -10.76 2.61 17.99
C VAL A 281 -10.94 3.97 17.35
N ARG A 282 -10.19 4.98 17.77
CA ARG A 282 -10.20 6.33 17.17
C ARG A 282 -8.80 6.84 16.99
N TYR A 283 -8.57 7.57 15.91
CA TYR A 283 -7.30 8.20 15.61
C TYR A 283 -7.32 9.64 16.10
N VAL A 284 -6.22 10.08 16.73
CA VAL A 284 -6.07 11.42 17.32
C VAL A 284 -4.81 12.11 16.76
N SER A 285 -4.96 13.37 16.38
CA SER A 285 -3.88 14.18 15.82
C SER A 285 -3.50 15.38 16.71
N HIS A 286 -4.33 15.71 17.68
CA HIS A 286 -4.13 16.82 18.62
C HIS A 286 -4.42 16.40 20.06
N ALA A 287 -3.79 17.08 21.01
CA ALA A 287 -3.93 16.78 22.44
C ALA A 287 -5.40 16.84 22.92
N GLU A 288 -6.20 17.78 22.39
CA GLU A 288 -7.60 17.97 22.76
C GLU A 288 -8.47 16.76 22.36
N GLU A 289 -8.07 16.03 21.33
CA GLU A 289 -8.78 14.84 20.84
C GLU A 289 -8.52 13.61 21.72
N LEU A 290 -7.44 13.61 22.52
CA LEU A 290 -7.04 12.45 23.31
C LEU A 290 -8.12 12.04 24.33
N GLY A 291 -8.68 13.00 25.05
CA GLY A 291 -9.68 12.73 26.06
C GLY A 291 -9.17 11.83 27.20
N ARG A 292 -9.98 10.82 27.57
CA ARG A 292 -9.62 9.81 28.60
C ARG A 292 -9.86 8.41 28.06
N PRO A 293 -9.01 7.91 27.17
CA PRO A 293 -9.13 6.54 26.66
C PRO A 293 -8.70 5.51 27.70
N ASP A 294 -9.13 4.26 27.56
CA ASP A 294 -8.64 3.13 28.36
C ASP A 294 -7.22 2.73 27.94
N LEU A 295 -6.89 2.92 26.63
CA LEU A 295 -5.57 2.63 26.08
C LEU A 295 -5.19 3.70 25.06
N VAL A 296 -3.96 4.21 25.15
CA VAL A 296 -3.33 4.98 24.08
C VAL A 296 -2.34 4.10 23.33
N VAL A 297 -2.43 4.09 22.00
CA VAL A 297 -1.49 3.37 21.14
C VAL A 297 -0.61 4.38 20.39
N LEU A 298 0.70 4.26 20.57
CA LEU A 298 1.72 4.84 19.71
C LEU A 298 2.09 3.81 18.64
N PRO A 299 1.66 4.00 17.39
CA PRO A 299 1.88 3.02 16.34
C PRO A 299 3.32 3.03 15.82
N GLY A 300 3.63 2.09 14.93
CA GLY A 300 4.87 2.09 14.18
C GLY A 300 4.97 3.30 13.24
N THR A 301 6.17 3.77 13.03
CA THR A 301 6.46 4.87 12.09
C THR A 301 7.75 4.63 11.32
N LYS A 302 7.91 5.32 10.19
CA LYS A 302 9.13 5.35 9.36
C LYS A 302 9.97 6.61 9.53
N ALA A 303 9.53 7.54 10.36
CA ALA A 303 10.26 8.77 10.67
C ALA A 303 10.18 9.04 12.18
N THR A 304 10.80 8.15 12.97
CA THR A 304 10.63 8.13 14.44
C THR A 304 10.98 9.47 15.09
N LEU A 305 12.12 10.08 14.72
CA LEU A 305 12.53 11.38 15.25
C LEU A 305 11.61 12.50 14.76
N GLY A 306 11.26 12.51 13.47
CA GLY A 306 10.36 13.52 12.89
C GLY A 306 8.96 13.47 13.49
N ASP A 307 8.40 12.28 13.65
CA ASP A 307 7.06 12.10 14.20
C ASP A 307 7.02 12.38 15.72
N LEU A 308 8.13 12.11 16.45
CA LEU A 308 8.25 12.52 17.84
C LEU A 308 8.29 14.05 18.01
N ALA A 309 9.00 14.75 17.12
CA ALA A 309 9.00 16.21 17.09
C ALA A 309 7.60 16.75 16.78
N TRP A 310 6.93 16.19 15.77
CA TRP A 310 5.57 16.53 15.40
C TRP A 310 4.58 16.34 16.58
N MET A 311 4.71 15.27 17.37
CA MET A 311 3.90 15.05 18.57
C MET A 311 4.08 16.19 19.58
N GLY A 312 5.32 16.66 19.78
CA GLY A 312 5.61 17.81 20.65
C GLY A 312 4.94 19.09 20.17
N GLU A 313 4.98 19.36 18.86
CA GLU A 313 4.33 20.53 18.24
C GLU A 313 2.80 20.52 18.41
N HIS A 314 2.20 19.32 18.50
CA HIS A 314 0.74 19.13 18.66
C HIS A 314 0.31 18.86 20.11
N GLY A 315 1.25 18.96 21.07
CA GLY A 315 1.01 18.79 22.51
C GLY A 315 0.68 17.35 22.92
N LEU A 316 0.78 16.39 22.00
CA LEU A 316 0.47 14.97 22.26
C LEU A 316 1.47 14.32 23.20
N ASP A 317 2.73 14.73 23.19
CA ASP A 317 3.77 14.23 24.09
C ASP A 317 3.46 14.55 25.56
N ALA A 318 3.04 15.76 25.87
CA ALA A 318 2.63 16.17 27.20
C ALA A 318 1.32 15.46 27.64
N ALA A 319 0.36 15.36 26.72
CA ALA A 319 -0.92 14.69 27.01
C ALA A 319 -0.72 13.19 27.29
N LEU A 320 0.18 12.51 26.56
CA LEU A 320 0.51 11.11 26.82
C LEU A 320 1.20 10.91 28.17
N ARG A 321 2.16 11.77 28.52
CA ARG A 321 2.79 11.71 29.85
C ARG A 321 1.76 11.89 30.97
N GLN A 322 0.89 12.88 30.85
CA GLN A 322 -0.18 13.10 31.81
C GLN A 322 -1.14 11.90 31.91
N HIS A 323 -1.49 11.28 30.78
CA HIS A 323 -2.33 10.08 30.76
C HIS A 323 -1.64 8.93 31.51
N ALA A 324 -0.35 8.68 31.26
CA ALA A 324 0.42 7.62 31.93
C ALA A 324 0.61 7.91 33.44
N GLU A 325 0.89 9.15 33.84
CA GLU A 325 1.00 9.58 35.24
C GLU A 325 -0.31 9.40 35.98
N ALA A 326 -1.44 9.56 35.28
CA ALA A 326 -2.77 9.28 35.84
C ALA A 326 -3.10 7.78 35.96
N GLY A 327 -2.18 6.89 35.58
CA GLY A 327 -2.36 5.43 35.58
C GLY A 327 -2.99 4.86 34.33
N GLY A 328 -3.12 5.66 33.26
CA GLY A 328 -3.62 5.21 31.95
C GLY A 328 -2.63 4.30 31.24
N LEU A 329 -3.15 3.37 30.42
CA LEU A 329 -2.34 2.42 29.68
C LEU A 329 -1.80 3.05 28.39
N VAL A 330 -0.52 2.80 28.10
CA VAL A 330 0.13 3.23 26.84
C VAL A 330 0.84 2.03 26.22
N LEU A 331 0.56 1.76 24.94
CA LEU A 331 1.19 0.72 24.15
C LEU A 331 2.01 1.37 23.02
N GLY A 332 3.31 1.10 22.97
CA GLY A 332 4.17 1.49 21.84
C GLY A 332 4.48 0.31 20.92
N ILE A 333 4.35 0.50 19.62
CA ILE A 333 4.66 -0.51 18.59
C ILE A 333 5.85 -0.01 17.75
N CYS A 334 6.93 -0.78 17.65
CA CYS A 334 8.11 -0.49 16.85
C CYS A 334 8.64 0.95 17.11
N GLY A 335 8.50 1.90 16.17
CA GLY A 335 8.86 3.31 16.34
C GLY A 335 8.15 3.96 17.55
N GLY A 336 6.87 3.64 17.76
CA GLY A 336 6.14 4.09 18.94
C GLY A 336 6.74 3.56 20.26
N TYR A 337 7.20 2.31 20.30
CA TYR A 337 7.92 1.78 21.47
C TYR A 337 9.24 2.54 21.71
N GLN A 338 9.97 2.87 20.63
CA GLN A 338 11.21 3.65 20.72
C GLN A 338 10.95 5.05 21.29
N MET A 339 9.84 5.68 20.89
CA MET A 339 9.42 6.99 21.40
C MET A 339 9.11 6.98 22.90
N LEU A 340 8.64 5.85 23.45
CA LEU A 340 8.38 5.72 24.89
C LEU A 340 9.66 5.75 25.75
N GLY A 341 10.83 5.56 25.14
CA GLY A 341 12.12 5.49 25.79
C GLY A 341 12.64 6.84 26.31
N LEU A 342 13.85 6.82 26.86
CA LEU A 342 14.56 8.00 27.36
C LEU A 342 15.12 8.86 26.22
N GLU A 343 15.66 8.21 25.18
CA GLU A 343 16.41 8.87 24.11
C GLU A 343 16.41 8.02 22.84
N ILE A 344 16.35 8.69 21.69
CA ILE A 344 16.53 8.12 20.36
C ILE A 344 17.71 8.84 19.72
N ASP A 345 18.69 8.07 19.23
CA ASP A 345 19.91 8.55 18.59
C ASP A 345 20.05 7.96 17.19
N ASP A 346 20.13 8.80 16.17
CA ASP A 346 20.38 8.41 14.77
C ASP A 346 21.71 9.01 14.25
N PRO A 347 22.86 8.48 14.73
CA PRO A 347 24.17 9.03 14.39
C PRO A 347 24.52 8.82 12.92
N LEU A 348 23.84 7.92 12.21
CA LEU A 348 24.13 7.55 10.83
C LEU A 348 23.17 8.17 9.82
N GLY A 349 22.17 8.94 10.28
CA GLY A 349 21.18 9.55 9.40
C GLY A 349 20.24 8.54 8.72
N MET A 350 19.94 7.43 9.38
CA MET A 350 19.07 6.39 8.83
C MET A 350 17.62 6.88 8.65
N GLU A 351 17.16 7.77 9.54
CA GLU A 351 15.84 8.43 9.50
C GLU A 351 15.97 9.96 9.54
N GLY A 352 17.02 10.52 8.96
CA GLY A 352 17.24 11.96 8.89
C GLY A 352 18.30 12.48 9.86
N GLY A 353 18.80 11.64 10.77
CA GLY A 353 19.87 11.96 11.70
C GLY A 353 19.43 12.75 12.94
N GLY A 354 20.31 12.82 13.92
CA GLY A 354 20.12 13.60 15.14
C GLY A 354 19.84 12.77 16.37
N ARG A 355 19.61 13.48 17.47
CA ARG A 355 19.32 12.90 18.79
C ARG A 355 18.16 13.66 19.42
N GLN A 356 17.22 12.93 20.00
CA GLN A 356 16.05 13.51 20.63
C GLN A 356 15.67 12.74 21.92
N LYS A 357 15.18 13.47 22.93
CA LYS A 357 14.58 12.87 24.11
C LYS A 357 13.26 12.21 23.75
N GLY A 358 13.03 11.00 24.26
CA GLY A 358 11.75 10.32 24.17
C GLY A 358 10.75 10.82 25.21
N LEU A 359 9.67 10.05 25.37
CA LEU A 359 8.61 10.34 26.36
C LEU A 359 8.98 9.98 27.79
N GLU A 360 10.11 9.31 28.01
CA GLU A 360 10.65 8.93 29.34
C GLU A 360 9.70 8.01 30.14
N LEU A 361 8.81 7.29 29.44
CA LEU A 361 7.89 6.33 30.06
C LEU A 361 8.52 4.94 30.23
N LEU A 362 9.59 4.64 29.51
CA LEU A 362 10.35 3.40 29.60
C LEU A 362 11.84 3.68 29.81
N PRO A 363 12.56 2.90 30.64
CA PRO A 363 14.00 3.08 30.89
C PRO A 363 14.86 2.49 29.76
N VAL A 364 14.51 2.75 28.49
CA VAL A 364 15.21 2.25 27.32
C VAL A 364 15.80 3.40 26.50
N ARG A 365 16.90 3.13 25.78
CA ARG A 365 17.50 4.04 24.82
C ARG A 365 17.58 3.33 23.48
N THR A 366 17.29 4.04 22.38
CA THR A 366 17.36 3.54 21.03
C THR A 366 18.52 4.19 20.29
N ALA A 367 19.33 3.39 19.61
CA ALA A 367 20.33 3.88 18.64
C ALA A 367 20.11 3.17 17.30
N PHE A 368 20.02 3.97 16.22
CA PHE A 368 19.93 3.43 14.87
C PHE A 368 21.29 2.92 14.39
N THR A 369 21.29 1.74 13.77
CA THR A 369 22.47 1.09 13.22
C THR A 369 22.27 0.76 11.74
N GLN A 370 23.39 0.58 11.00
CA GLN A 370 23.34 0.23 9.57
C GLN A 370 22.82 -1.18 9.32
N GLU A 371 23.07 -2.10 10.24
CA GLU A 371 22.65 -3.50 10.09
C GLU A 371 21.31 -3.74 10.78
N LYS A 372 20.38 -4.28 10.02
CA LYS A 372 19.10 -4.77 10.55
C LYS A 372 19.26 -6.22 10.97
N THR A 373 19.26 -6.48 12.27
CA THR A 373 19.28 -7.85 12.80
C THR A 373 17.85 -8.38 12.89
N LEU A 374 17.57 -9.46 12.17
CA LEU A 374 16.32 -10.23 12.32
C LEU A 374 16.58 -11.37 13.31
N CYS A 375 15.89 -11.34 14.43
CA CYS A 375 15.81 -12.45 15.37
C CYS A 375 14.41 -13.07 15.27
N SER A 376 14.32 -14.39 15.04
CA SER A 376 13.10 -15.11 15.33
C SER A 376 13.17 -15.61 16.77
N SER A 377 12.21 -15.22 17.58
CA SER A 377 12.01 -15.70 18.94
C SER A 377 10.96 -16.81 18.95
#